data_4f93661b176cbc657d01465419b2160c
#
_entry.id   4f93661b176cbc657d01465419b2160c
#
_cell.length_a   1.000
_cell.length_b   1.000
_cell.length_c   1.000
_cell.angle_alpha   90.00
_cell.angle_beta   90.00
_cell.angle_gamma   90.00
#
_symmetry.space_group_name_H-M   'P 1'
#
loop_
_entity.id
_entity.type
_entity.pdbx_description
1 polymer ?
#
loop_
_entity_poly.entity_id
_entity_poly.type
_entity_poly.pdbx_seq_one_letter_code
_entity_poly.pdbx_strand_id
1 'polypeptide(L)'
;PGDNRISAVDASEVARATLLACMQPVAEGQAYNFTDLGEITQAEYFGIMARAIGMEPVTRTVNYRLAYAASVGMEAWGRLVHPHRPPLLTRYSTWLMSRRLWYDNTKIRESLGWRPLVDYQTSLKRAVDWFLAENKG
;
A
#
# COMPACT_ATOMS: atom_id res chain seq x y z
N PRO A 1 5.23 -13.30 -7.27
CA PRO A 1 6.13 -13.55 -6.16
C PRO A 1 6.17 -12.32 -5.27
N GLY A 2 6.32 -12.50 -3.94
CA GLY A 2 6.30 -11.42 -2.96
C GLY A 2 7.50 -10.44 -3.01
N ASP A 3 8.32 -10.52 -4.03
CA ASP A 3 9.46 -9.64 -4.32
C ASP A 3 9.08 -8.35 -5.08
N ASN A 4 7.81 -8.18 -5.44
CA ASN A 4 7.35 -6.92 -5.99
C ASN A 4 7.51 -5.80 -4.96
N ARG A 5 8.11 -4.69 -5.37
CA ARG A 5 8.15 -3.47 -4.56
C ARG A 5 6.78 -2.81 -4.54
N ILE A 6 6.44 -2.22 -3.42
CA ILE A 6 5.24 -1.38 -3.27
C ILE A 6 5.66 0.02 -2.88
N SER A 7 4.87 0.98 -3.32
CA SER A 7 4.98 2.36 -2.85
C SER A 7 3.94 2.60 -1.78
N ALA A 8 4.40 2.87 -0.58
CA ALA A 8 3.58 3.24 0.55
C ALA A 8 4.14 4.50 1.19
N VAL A 9 3.34 5.20 1.96
CA VAL A 9 3.75 6.39 2.70
C VAL A 9 2.90 6.50 3.96
N ASP A 10 3.50 6.93 5.07
CA ASP A 10 2.78 7.24 6.30
C ASP A 10 1.88 8.47 6.11
N ALA A 11 0.67 8.44 6.66
CA ALA A 11 -0.28 9.55 6.53
C ALA A 11 0.27 10.86 7.13
N SER A 12 1.04 10.79 8.21
CA SER A 12 1.69 11.97 8.80
C SER A 12 2.75 12.57 7.88
N GLU A 13 3.43 11.73 7.10
CA GLU A 13 4.41 12.18 6.11
C GLU A 13 3.74 12.88 4.92
N VAL A 14 2.55 12.40 4.49
CA VAL A 14 1.75 13.09 3.48
C VAL A 14 1.31 14.46 3.98
N ALA A 15 0.81 14.54 5.22
CA ALA A 15 0.42 15.82 5.84
C ALA A 15 1.60 16.79 5.92
N ARG A 16 2.78 16.31 6.36
CA ARG A 16 4.00 17.11 6.43
C ARG A 16 4.47 17.59 5.06
N ALA A 17 4.43 16.71 4.04
CA ALA A 17 4.78 17.06 2.68
C ALA A 17 3.82 18.10 2.09
N THR A 18 2.52 17.97 2.38
CA THR A 18 1.50 18.94 1.95
C THR A 18 1.74 20.31 2.56
N LEU A 19 1.98 20.38 3.89
CA LEU A 19 2.31 21.64 4.56
C LEU A 19 3.57 22.29 3.96
N LEU A 20 4.60 21.48 3.73
CA LEU A 20 5.85 21.95 3.12
C LEU A 20 5.61 22.55 1.73
N ALA A 21 4.78 21.90 0.90
CA ALA A 21 4.42 22.39 -0.41
C ALA A 21 3.62 23.69 -0.35
N CYS A 22 2.67 23.81 0.60
CA CYS A 22 1.90 25.05 0.80
C CYS A 22 2.75 26.25 1.23
N MET A 23 3.89 26.00 1.90
CA MET A 23 4.76 27.06 2.41
C MET A 23 5.84 27.52 1.41
N GLN A 24 6.00 26.84 0.28
CA GLN A 24 7.08 27.13 -0.69
C GLN A 24 6.52 27.57 -2.03
N PRO A 25 6.81 28.81 -2.49
CA PRO A 25 6.32 29.31 -3.79
C PRO A 25 6.72 28.45 -4.99
N VAL A 26 7.85 27.73 -4.91
CA VAL A 26 8.32 26.82 -5.95
C VAL A 26 7.35 25.66 -6.21
N ALA A 27 6.46 25.35 -5.26
CA ALA A 27 5.46 24.32 -5.39
C ALA A 27 4.19 24.78 -6.13
N GLU A 28 4.03 26.07 -6.39
CA GLU A 28 2.85 26.60 -7.05
C GLU A 28 2.67 26.01 -8.45
N GLY A 29 1.46 25.49 -8.73
CA GLY A 29 1.15 24.82 -10.01
C GLY A 29 1.86 23.50 -10.25
N GLN A 30 2.59 22.94 -9.25
CA GLN A 30 3.34 21.70 -9.39
C GLN A 30 2.58 20.50 -8.83
N ALA A 31 2.84 19.32 -9.42
CA ALA A 31 2.38 18.05 -8.91
C ALA A 31 3.58 17.23 -8.39
N TYR A 32 3.39 16.56 -7.26
CA TYR A 32 4.41 15.76 -6.59
C TYR A 32 3.90 14.37 -6.24
N ASN A 33 4.76 13.36 -6.36
CA ASN A 33 4.51 12.05 -5.79
C ASN A 33 5.08 12.03 -4.35
N PHE A 34 4.26 11.55 -3.42
CA PHE A 34 4.66 11.29 -2.04
C PHE A 34 4.74 9.78 -1.85
N THR A 35 5.92 9.26 -1.90
CA THR A 35 6.17 7.87 -1.56
C THR A 35 7.33 7.85 -0.60
N ASP A 36 7.40 6.82 0.21
CA ASP A 36 8.61 6.60 0.94
C ASP A 36 9.76 6.17 -0.01
N LEU A 37 10.90 5.79 0.51
CA LEU A 37 12.08 5.49 -0.31
C LEU A 37 11.92 4.26 -1.22
N GLY A 38 10.75 3.59 -1.18
CA GLY A 38 10.31 2.59 -2.16
C GLY A 38 11.07 1.27 -2.10
N GLU A 39 11.64 0.92 -0.97
CA GLU A 39 12.54 -0.24 -0.85
C GLU A 39 11.90 -1.46 -0.20
N ILE A 40 10.63 -1.37 0.24
CA ILE A 40 9.94 -2.51 0.84
C ILE A 40 9.28 -3.40 -0.22
N THR A 41 9.41 -4.70 -0.06
CA THR A 41 8.70 -5.69 -0.88
C THR A 41 7.31 -5.98 -0.31
N GLN A 42 6.43 -6.55 -1.14
CA GLN A 42 5.11 -7.00 -0.67
C GLN A 42 5.21 -8.02 0.46
N ALA A 43 6.16 -8.96 0.37
CA ALA A 43 6.36 -9.97 1.39
C ALA A 43 6.77 -9.37 2.73
N GLU A 44 7.68 -8.40 2.71
CA GLU A 44 8.11 -7.67 3.92
C GLU A 44 6.96 -6.84 4.50
N TYR A 45 6.25 -6.08 3.66
CA TYR A 45 5.12 -5.26 4.07
C TYR A 45 4.03 -6.09 4.78
N PHE A 46 3.53 -7.13 4.11
CA PHE A 46 2.53 -8.01 4.70
C PHE A 46 3.07 -8.84 5.86
N GLY A 47 4.37 -9.15 5.85
CA GLY A 47 5.03 -9.83 6.97
C GLY A 47 5.08 -8.97 8.23
N ILE A 48 5.33 -7.65 8.10
CA ILE A 48 5.28 -6.71 9.22
C ILE A 48 3.85 -6.63 9.76
N MET A 49 2.85 -6.49 8.88
CA MET A 49 1.44 -6.44 9.29
C MET A 49 1.01 -7.73 10.01
N ALA A 50 1.33 -8.90 9.46
CA ALA A 50 0.99 -10.18 10.08
C ALA A 50 1.56 -10.29 11.50
N ARG A 51 2.84 -10.00 11.68
CA ARG A 51 3.49 -10.00 13.00
C ARG A 51 2.83 -9.00 13.96
N ALA A 52 2.44 -7.83 13.49
CA ALA A 52 1.80 -6.81 14.33
C ALA A 52 0.44 -7.25 14.88
N ILE A 53 -0.28 -8.16 14.19
CA ILE A 53 -1.53 -8.76 14.65
C ILE A 53 -1.33 -10.15 15.28
N GLY A 54 -0.09 -10.56 15.54
CA GLY A 54 0.23 -11.84 16.18
C GLY A 54 0.10 -13.05 15.24
N MET A 55 0.13 -12.86 13.94
CA MET A 55 0.05 -13.93 12.93
C MET A 55 1.42 -14.22 12.31
N GLU A 56 1.61 -15.46 11.89
CA GLU A 56 2.79 -15.84 11.10
C GLU A 56 2.70 -15.24 9.68
N PRO A 57 3.82 -14.74 9.14
CA PRO A 57 3.87 -14.23 7.78
C PRO A 57 3.53 -15.28 6.74
N VAL A 58 2.73 -14.90 5.74
CA VAL A 58 2.41 -15.80 4.63
C VAL A 58 3.61 -15.92 3.71
N THR A 59 4.19 -17.13 3.63
CA THR A 59 5.35 -17.44 2.80
C THR A 59 5.00 -18.06 1.45
N ARG A 60 3.75 -18.50 1.28
CA ARG A 60 3.29 -19.18 0.06
C ARG A 60 3.03 -18.16 -1.04
N THR A 61 3.61 -18.40 -2.19
CA THR A 61 3.34 -17.65 -3.42
C THR A 61 2.35 -18.40 -4.29
N VAL A 62 1.43 -17.68 -4.90
CA VAL A 62 0.44 -18.23 -5.83
C VAL A 62 0.82 -17.83 -7.25
N ASN A 63 0.69 -18.77 -8.19
CA ASN A 63 0.91 -18.47 -9.59
C ASN A 63 -0.14 -17.45 -10.08
N TYR A 64 0.32 -16.40 -10.77
CA TYR A 64 -0.55 -15.32 -11.26
C TYR A 64 -1.73 -15.84 -12.10
N ARG A 65 -1.48 -16.79 -13.02
CA ARG A 65 -2.54 -17.32 -13.89
C ARG A 65 -3.64 -18.02 -13.10
N LEU A 66 -3.25 -18.78 -12.06
CA LEU A 66 -4.21 -19.44 -11.18
C LEU A 66 -4.99 -18.44 -10.33
N ALA A 67 -4.32 -17.44 -9.77
CA ALA A 67 -4.96 -16.37 -9.00
C ALA A 67 -5.94 -15.57 -9.87
N TYR A 68 -5.56 -15.28 -11.12
CA TYR A 68 -6.41 -14.57 -12.07
C TYR A 68 -7.64 -15.40 -12.49
N ALA A 69 -7.47 -16.69 -12.79
CA ALA A 69 -8.60 -17.57 -13.11
C ALA A 69 -9.58 -17.69 -11.91
N ALA A 70 -9.04 -17.84 -10.69
CA ALA A 70 -9.84 -17.84 -9.48
C ALA A 70 -10.62 -16.53 -9.29
N SER A 71 -9.99 -15.39 -9.55
CA SER A 71 -10.66 -14.08 -9.44
C SER A 71 -11.82 -13.91 -10.42
N VAL A 72 -11.68 -14.43 -11.65
CA VAL A 72 -12.78 -14.45 -12.64
C VAL A 72 -13.97 -15.28 -12.12
N GLY A 73 -13.68 -16.47 -11.59
CA GLY A 73 -14.73 -17.33 -11.01
C GLY A 73 -15.42 -16.68 -9.80
N MET A 74 -14.63 -16.08 -8.90
CA MET A 74 -15.16 -15.38 -7.73
C MET A 74 -16.00 -14.14 -8.09
N GLU A 75 -15.59 -13.38 -9.09
CA GLU A 75 -16.40 -12.23 -9.56
C GLU A 75 -17.71 -12.71 -10.21
N ALA A 76 -17.67 -13.76 -11.02
CA ALA A 76 -18.88 -14.32 -11.64
C ALA A 76 -19.86 -14.86 -10.58
N TRP A 77 -19.34 -15.63 -9.63
CA TRP A 77 -20.11 -16.15 -8.50
C TRP A 77 -20.66 -15.04 -7.62
N GLY A 78 -19.85 -14.06 -7.27
CA GLY A 78 -20.25 -12.92 -6.43
C GLY A 78 -21.41 -12.13 -7.06
N ARG A 79 -21.38 -11.90 -8.38
CA ARG A 79 -22.47 -11.22 -9.10
C ARG A 79 -23.79 -12.00 -9.06
N LEU A 80 -23.72 -13.33 -9.05
CA LEU A 80 -24.90 -14.17 -9.04
C LEU A 80 -25.52 -14.31 -7.64
N VAL A 81 -24.67 -14.46 -6.60
CA VAL A 81 -25.12 -14.82 -5.25
C VAL A 81 -25.16 -13.61 -4.32
N HIS A 82 -24.23 -12.68 -4.47
CA HIS A 82 -24.09 -11.52 -3.57
C HIS A 82 -23.80 -10.23 -4.36
N PRO A 83 -24.76 -9.74 -5.18
CA PRO A 83 -24.53 -8.60 -6.09
C PRO A 83 -24.13 -7.28 -5.37
N HIS A 84 -24.43 -7.16 -4.07
CA HIS A 84 -24.12 -5.98 -3.26
C HIS A 84 -22.85 -6.11 -2.40
N ARG A 85 -22.14 -7.24 -2.47
CA ARG A 85 -20.89 -7.43 -1.73
C ARG A 85 -19.73 -7.67 -2.70
N PRO A 86 -18.66 -6.88 -2.62
CA PRO A 86 -17.49 -7.12 -3.44
C PRO A 86 -16.86 -8.48 -3.08
N PRO A 87 -16.43 -9.28 -4.06
CA PRO A 87 -15.71 -10.50 -3.80
C PRO A 87 -14.34 -10.21 -3.15
N LEU A 88 -13.85 -11.16 -2.33
CA LEU A 88 -12.54 -11.05 -1.68
C LEU A 88 -11.38 -10.91 -2.67
N LEU A 89 -11.49 -11.54 -3.82
CA LEU A 89 -10.48 -11.48 -4.87
C LEU A 89 -11.14 -11.03 -6.18
N THR A 90 -10.63 -9.94 -6.74
CA THR A 90 -11.07 -9.40 -8.03
C THR A 90 -9.95 -9.49 -9.06
N ARG A 91 -10.30 -9.47 -10.34
CA ARG A 91 -9.31 -9.39 -11.42
C ARG A 91 -8.41 -8.15 -11.26
N TYR A 92 -9.01 -7.03 -10.84
CA TYR A 92 -8.28 -5.80 -10.61
C TYR A 92 -7.28 -5.93 -9.45
N SER A 93 -7.70 -6.47 -8.30
CA SER A 93 -6.78 -6.66 -7.16
C SER A 93 -5.67 -7.65 -7.48
N THR A 94 -5.98 -8.74 -8.19
CA THR A 94 -4.97 -9.72 -8.65
C THR A 94 -3.97 -9.07 -9.62
N TRP A 95 -4.46 -8.28 -10.55
CA TRP A 95 -3.61 -7.55 -11.50
C TRP A 95 -2.73 -6.54 -10.78
N LEU A 96 -3.30 -5.73 -9.89
CA LEU A 96 -2.60 -4.70 -9.13
C LEU A 96 -1.47 -5.30 -8.28
N MET A 97 -1.76 -6.39 -7.54
CA MET A 97 -0.78 -7.08 -6.68
C MET A 97 0.34 -7.77 -7.47
N SER A 98 0.12 -8.05 -8.75
CA SER A 98 1.13 -8.68 -9.61
C SER A 98 2.09 -7.69 -10.26
N ARG A 99 1.83 -6.38 -10.17
CA ARG A 99 2.64 -5.33 -10.81
C ARG A 99 3.67 -4.76 -9.85
N ARG A 100 4.81 -4.39 -10.43
CA ARG A 100 5.79 -3.55 -9.75
C ARG A 100 5.33 -2.11 -9.88
N LEU A 101 4.72 -1.59 -8.82
CA LEU A 101 4.26 -0.21 -8.76
C LEU A 101 5.24 0.57 -7.88
N TRP A 102 6.03 1.38 -8.54
CA TRP A 102 6.95 2.29 -7.86
C TRP A 102 6.78 3.70 -8.45
N TYR A 103 6.69 4.66 -7.59
CA TYR A 103 6.57 6.07 -7.97
C TYR A 103 7.81 6.81 -7.53
N ASP A 104 8.42 7.52 -8.46
CA ASP A 104 9.59 8.34 -8.19
C ASP A 104 9.20 9.58 -7.38
N ASN A 105 9.90 9.80 -6.27
CA ASN A 105 9.75 10.96 -5.40
C ASN A 105 10.93 11.94 -5.50
N THR A 106 11.79 11.80 -6.50
CA THR A 106 12.98 12.66 -6.68
C THR A 106 12.59 14.12 -6.76
N LYS A 107 11.53 14.44 -7.53
CA LYS A 107 11.08 15.83 -7.70
C LYS A 107 10.79 16.53 -6.37
N ILE A 108 10.05 15.91 -5.46
CA ILE A 108 9.73 16.56 -4.18
C ILE A 108 10.95 16.65 -3.27
N ARG A 109 11.84 15.66 -3.33
CA ARG A 109 13.08 15.67 -2.55
C ARG A 109 14.02 16.79 -2.97
N GLU A 110 14.16 17.01 -4.26
CA GLU A 110 15.06 18.02 -4.81
C GLU A 110 14.47 19.44 -4.73
N SER A 111 13.18 19.59 -5.04
CA SER A 111 12.57 20.92 -5.08
C SER A 111 12.12 21.44 -3.72
N LEU A 112 11.65 20.57 -2.82
CA LEU A 112 11.13 20.97 -1.52
C LEU A 112 11.98 20.48 -0.33
N GLY A 113 13.01 19.70 -0.58
CA GLY A 113 13.84 19.12 0.47
C GLY A 113 13.12 18.07 1.35
N TRP A 114 11.94 17.59 0.91
CA TRP A 114 11.19 16.61 1.68
C TRP A 114 11.90 15.26 1.71
N ARG A 115 11.90 14.61 2.86
CA ARG A 115 12.34 13.23 3.06
C ARG A 115 11.43 12.55 4.08
N PRO A 116 11.07 11.27 3.90
CA PRO A 116 10.32 10.55 4.93
C PRO A 116 11.16 10.41 6.20
N LEU A 117 10.52 10.63 7.36
CA LEU A 117 11.11 10.51 8.68
C LEU A 117 10.60 9.27 9.43
N VAL A 118 9.49 8.70 8.96
CA VAL A 118 8.87 7.52 9.58
C VAL A 118 9.22 6.29 8.75
N ASP A 119 9.81 5.30 9.39
CA ASP A 119 10.11 4.01 8.76
C ASP A 119 8.85 3.13 8.64
N TYR A 120 8.92 2.10 7.79
CA TYR A 120 7.81 1.20 7.53
C TYR A 120 7.33 0.43 8.76
N GLN A 121 8.25 0.02 9.65
CA GLN A 121 7.86 -0.74 10.84
C GLN A 121 7.02 0.12 11.76
N THR A 122 7.46 1.34 12.01
CA THR A 122 6.74 2.32 12.82
C THR A 122 5.40 2.68 12.21
N SER A 123 5.37 2.98 10.91
CA SER A 123 4.14 3.33 10.18
C SER A 123 3.12 2.21 10.21
N LEU A 124 3.53 0.99 9.85
CA LEU A 124 2.62 -0.17 9.82
C LEU A 124 2.13 -0.56 11.21
N LYS A 125 3.01 -0.48 12.21
CA LYS A 125 2.60 -0.73 13.59
C LYS A 125 1.53 0.26 14.04
N ARG A 126 1.71 1.55 13.79
CA ARG A 126 0.70 2.59 14.11
C ARG A 126 -0.63 2.31 13.42
N ALA A 127 -0.60 1.95 12.14
CA ALA A 127 -1.80 1.64 11.37
C ALA A 127 -2.55 0.41 11.95
N VAL A 128 -1.83 -0.64 12.32
CA VAL A 128 -2.40 -1.83 12.95
C VAL A 128 -2.95 -1.51 14.34
N ASP A 129 -2.18 -0.80 15.18
CA ASP A 129 -2.61 -0.43 16.53
C ASP A 129 -3.89 0.42 16.49
N TRP A 130 -3.97 1.38 15.57
CA TRP A 130 -5.18 2.17 15.34
C TRP A 130 -6.36 1.30 14.91
N PHE A 131 -6.17 0.43 13.92
CA PHE A 131 -7.24 -0.46 13.45
C PHE A 131 -7.77 -1.37 14.55
N LEU A 132 -6.88 -1.94 15.36
CA LEU A 132 -7.28 -2.80 16.48
C LEU A 132 -7.98 -2.01 17.59
N ALA A 133 -7.62 -0.76 17.81
CA ALA A 133 -8.28 0.10 18.79
C ALA A 133 -9.72 0.43 18.38
N GLU A 134 -9.93 0.80 17.09
CA GLU A 134 -11.25 1.15 16.54
C GLU A 134 -12.20 -0.06 16.42
N ASN A 135 -11.67 -1.27 16.25
CA ASN A 135 -12.46 -2.49 16.04
C ASN A 135 -12.54 -3.40 17.27
N LYS A 136 -12.23 -2.88 18.46
CA LYS A 136 -12.40 -3.59 19.75
C LYS A 136 -13.83 -3.54 20.28
N GLY A 137 -14.85 -3.23 19.45
CA GLY A 137 -16.26 -3.20 19.79
C GLY A 137 -16.97 -4.50 19.47
#